data_4094cdccacd342810bb7a9f375feaab5
#
_entry.id   4094cdccacd342810bb7a9f375feaab5
#
_cell.length_a   1.000
_cell.length_b   1.000
_cell.length_c   1.000
_cell.angle_alpha   90.00
_cell.angle_beta   90.00
_cell.angle_gamma   90.00
#
_symmetry.space_group_name_H-M   'P 1'
#
loop_
_entity.id
_entity.type
_entity.pdbx_description
1 polymer ?
#
loop_
_entity_poly.entity_id
_entity_poly.type
_entity_poly.pdbx_seq_one_letter_code
_entity_poly.pdbx_strand_id
1 'polypeptide(L)'
;MKRYLKWFIFAVILVAAICAITYRAVNKVPSENLSEAERVLAIFEQGGCADCHSTQPNLPFYANWPVAGKMVMVDIEKGYHAFDIEPALNAIRNGEPIHPVDLGKLEMAVFNGTMP
;
A
#
# COMPACT_ATOMS: atom_id res chain seq x y z
N MET A 1 -3.20 -32.59 29.96
CA MET A 1 -2.79 -32.41 28.55
C MET A 1 -3.96 -32.09 27.60
N LYS A 2 -5.06 -32.84 27.56
CA LYS A 2 -6.20 -32.63 26.61
C LYS A 2 -6.87 -31.24 26.72
N ARG A 3 -6.90 -30.60 27.91
CA ARG A 3 -7.52 -29.31 28.14
C ARG A 3 -6.69 -28.16 27.50
N TYR A 4 -5.38 -28.18 27.63
CA TYR A 4 -4.48 -27.17 27.03
C TYR A 4 -4.44 -27.28 25.52
N LEU A 5 -4.53 -28.50 24.98
CA LEU A 5 -4.59 -28.70 23.53
C LEU A 5 -5.83 -28.04 22.90
N LYS A 6 -6.99 -28.09 23.57
CA LYS A 6 -8.22 -27.44 23.08
C LYS A 6 -8.06 -25.90 23.04
N TRP A 7 -7.49 -25.33 24.09
CA TRP A 7 -7.24 -23.89 24.16
C TRP A 7 -6.20 -23.43 23.11
N PHE A 8 -5.18 -24.24 22.88
CA PHE A 8 -4.18 -23.99 21.85
C PHE A 8 -4.81 -23.99 20.45
N ILE A 9 -5.62 -25.01 20.13
CA ILE A 9 -6.34 -25.08 18.85
C ILE A 9 -7.27 -23.88 18.68
N PHE A 10 -8.02 -23.52 19.72
CA PHE A 10 -8.89 -22.34 19.67
C PHE A 10 -8.11 -21.05 19.39
N ALA A 11 -6.97 -20.84 20.06
CA ALA A 11 -6.12 -19.68 19.83
C ALA A 11 -5.59 -19.62 18.39
N VAL A 12 -5.16 -20.75 17.83
CA VAL A 12 -4.69 -20.83 16.44
C VAL A 12 -5.80 -20.47 15.45
N ILE A 13 -7.02 -21.01 15.67
CA ILE A 13 -8.17 -20.70 14.81
C ILE A 13 -8.54 -19.21 14.90
N LEU A 14 -8.52 -18.64 16.10
CA LEU A 14 -8.80 -17.22 16.31
C LEU A 14 -7.79 -16.33 15.58
N VAL A 15 -6.50 -16.63 15.70
CA VAL A 15 -5.44 -15.90 14.99
C VAL A 15 -5.60 -16.02 13.47
N ALA A 16 -5.86 -17.23 12.97
CA ALA A 16 -6.09 -17.45 11.55
C ALA A 16 -7.32 -16.67 11.04
N ALA A 17 -8.40 -16.62 11.82
CA ALA A 17 -9.59 -15.83 11.48
C ALA A 17 -9.29 -14.34 11.45
N ILE A 18 -8.57 -13.80 12.44
CA ILE A 18 -8.15 -12.40 12.47
C ILE A 18 -7.28 -12.09 11.26
N CYS A 19 -6.29 -12.91 10.95
CA CYS A 19 -5.44 -12.74 9.76
C CYS A 19 -6.24 -12.77 8.46
N ALA A 20 -7.20 -13.66 8.33
CA ALA A 20 -8.05 -13.74 7.14
C ALA A 20 -8.97 -12.52 6.98
N ILE A 21 -9.52 -12.00 8.08
CA ILE A 21 -10.36 -10.79 8.08
C ILE A 21 -9.51 -9.55 7.72
N THR A 22 -8.35 -9.40 8.35
CA THR A 22 -7.44 -8.29 8.06
C THR A 22 -6.93 -8.34 6.63
N TYR A 23 -6.56 -9.53 6.13
CA TYR A 23 -6.15 -9.69 4.75
C TYR A 23 -7.24 -9.26 3.77
N ARG A 24 -8.50 -9.68 3.98
CA ARG A 24 -9.62 -9.26 3.14
C ARG A 24 -9.97 -7.77 3.26
N ALA A 25 -9.77 -7.18 4.44
CA ALA A 25 -10.02 -5.76 4.67
C ALA A 25 -8.99 -4.87 3.96
N VAL A 26 -7.73 -5.31 3.93
CA VAL A 26 -6.62 -4.58 3.30
C VAL A 26 -6.59 -4.79 1.80
N ASN A 27 -6.84 -6.00 1.31
CA ASN A 27 -6.78 -6.35 -0.12
C ASN A 27 -8.17 -6.28 -0.79
N LYS A 28 -8.86 -5.16 -0.67
CA LYS A 28 -10.13 -4.95 -1.38
C LYS A 28 -9.85 -4.66 -2.85
N VAL A 29 -10.45 -5.45 -3.74
CA VAL A 29 -10.46 -5.13 -5.16
C VAL A 29 -11.37 -3.93 -5.39
N PRO A 30 -10.93 -2.87 -6.11
CA PRO A 30 -11.79 -1.76 -6.47
C PRO A 30 -13.05 -2.21 -7.18
N SER A 31 -14.15 -1.47 -6.99
CA SER A 31 -15.44 -1.80 -7.59
C SER A 31 -15.36 -1.82 -9.12
N GLU A 32 -16.01 -2.79 -9.75
CA GLU A 32 -16.10 -2.88 -11.22
C GLU A 32 -16.91 -1.73 -11.85
N ASN A 33 -17.71 -1.03 -11.04
CA ASN A 33 -18.51 0.12 -11.49
C ASN A 33 -17.72 1.43 -11.61
N LEU A 34 -16.45 1.45 -11.20
CA LEU A 34 -15.57 2.60 -11.34
C LEU A 34 -15.03 2.67 -12.78
N SER A 35 -14.83 3.89 -13.27
CA SER A 35 -14.06 4.12 -14.49
C SER A 35 -12.62 3.59 -14.36
N GLU A 36 -11.93 3.39 -15.47
CA GLU A 36 -10.54 2.92 -15.43
C GLU A 36 -9.64 3.85 -14.61
N ALA A 37 -9.79 5.17 -14.78
CA ALA A 37 -9.04 6.17 -14.04
C ALA A 37 -9.31 6.08 -12.52
N GLU A 38 -10.59 6.03 -12.12
CA GLU A 38 -10.97 5.89 -10.70
C GLU A 38 -10.48 4.57 -10.10
N ARG A 39 -10.48 3.49 -10.88
CA ARG A 39 -9.98 2.19 -10.44
C ARG A 39 -8.48 2.22 -10.21
N VAL A 40 -7.72 2.84 -11.12
CA VAL A 40 -6.28 3.02 -10.96
C VAL A 40 -5.98 3.87 -9.72
N LEU A 41 -6.65 5.01 -9.53
CA LEU A 41 -6.50 5.83 -8.33
C LEU A 41 -6.81 5.05 -7.06
N ALA A 42 -7.90 4.28 -7.03
CA ALA A 42 -8.27 3.47 -5.89
C ALA A 42 -7.20 2.40 -5.55
N ILE A 43 -6.54 1.82 -6.55
CA ILE A 43 -5.43 0.88 -6.35
C ILE A 43 -4.24 1.59 -5.71
N PHE A 44 -3.85 2.77 -6.19
CA PHE A 44 -2.74 3.54 -5.63
C PHE A 44 -3.01 4.03 -4.22
N GLU A 45 -4.24 4.50 -3.94
CA GLU A 45 -4.66 4.91 -2.60
C GLU A 45 -4.67 3.73 -1.63
N GLN A 46 -5.21 2.60 -2.05
CA GLN A 46 -5.26 1.40 -1.22
C GLN A 46 -3.87 0.79 -0.98
N GLY A 47 -2.99 0.86 -1.97
CA GLY A 47 -1.61 0.40 -1.87
C GLY A 47 -0.71 1.30 -1.03
N GLY A 48 -1.19 2.51 -0.66
CA GLY A 48 -0.40 3.49 0.10
C GLY A 48 0.83 3.99 -0.66
N CYS A 49 0.81 3.96 -1.99
CA CYS A 49 1.97 4.33 -2.80
C CYS A 49 2.41 5.79 -2.54
N ALA A 50 1.45 6.70 -2.36
CA ALA A 50 1.71 8.09 -2.05
C ALA A 50 2.32 8.30 -0.65
N ASP A 51 2.20 7.34 0.28
CA ASP A 51 2.77 7.46 1.62
C ASP A 51 4.30 7.50 1.61
N CYS A 52 4.94 6.87 0.61
CA CYS A 52 6.39 6.89 0.44
C CYS A 52 6.87 7.67 -0.79
N HIS A 53 5.98 7.91 -1.75
CA HIS A 53 6.31 8.50 -3.05
C HIS A 53 5.69 9.88 -3.27
N SER A 54 5.43 10.64 -2.20
CA SER A 54 4.90 12.01 -2.29
C SER A 54 5.63 12.99 -1.38
N THR A 55 5.40 14.28 -1.64
CA THR A 55 5.92 15.37 -0.80
C THR A 55 5.21 15.48 0.55
N GLN A 56 4.02 14.92 0.67
CA GLN A 56 3.19 14.95 1.88
C GLN A 56 2.74 13.53 2.26
N PRO A 57 3.66 12.69 2.76
CA PRO A 57 3.33 11.32 3.12
C PRO A 57 2.29 11.26 4.25
N ASN A 58 1.29 10.39 4.10
CA ASN A 58 0.34 10.12 5.15
C ASN A 58 0.92 9.06 6.08
N LEU A 59 1.54 9.52 7.17
CA LEU A 59 2.27 8.64 8.07
C LEU A 59 1.35 7.68 8.82
N PRO A 60 1.64 6.38 8.80
CA PRO A 60 0.90 5.41 9.61
C PRO A 60 1.12 5.65 11.10
N PHE A 61 0.16 5.23 11.93
CA PHE A 61 0.20 5.47 13.38
C PHE A 61 1.47 4.95 14.07
N TYR A 62 2.10 3.91 13.53
CA TYR A 62 3.34 3.32 14.06
C TYR A 62 4.61 4.08 13.62
N ALA A 63 4.50 5.09 12.76
CA ALA A 63 5.64 5.93 12.35
C ALA A 63 6.28 6.69 13.52
N ASN A 64 5.55 6.84 14.63
CA ASN A 64 6.07 7.44 15.86
C ASN A 64 6.78 6.44 16.80
N TRP A 65 6.82 5.15 16.46
CA TRP A 65 7.48 4.14 17.29
C TRP A 65 9.01 4.17 17.10
N PRO A 66 9.80 3.94 18.16
CA PRO A 66 11.25 4.19 18.12
C PRO A 66 12.01 3.41 17.04
N VAL A 67 11.59 2.19 16.73
CA VAL A 67 12.23 1.33 15.73
C VAL A 67 11.49 1.43 14.38
N ALA A 68 10.18 1.21 14.39
CA ALA A 68 9.35 1.24 13.16
C ALA A 68 9.39 2.62 12.50
N GLY A 69 9.36 3.71 13.27
CA GLY A 69 9.43 5.06 12.74
C GLY A 69 10.70 5.34 11.95
N LYS A 70 11.85 4.88 12.44
CA LYS A 70 13.12 5.04 11.70
C LYS A 70 13.09 4.30 10.35
N MET A 71 12.53 3.10 10.31
CA MET A 71 12.39 2.32 9.07
C MET A 71 11.46 3.03 8.08
N VAL A 72 10.29 3.46 8.56
CA VAL A 72 9.31 4.20 7.75
C VAL A 72 9.94 5.47 7.15
N MET A 73 10.66 6.26 7.94
CA MET A 73 11.29 7.49 7.45
C MET A 73 12.37 7.22 6.39
N VAL A 74 13.15 6.14 6.55
CA VAL A 74 14.15 5.73 5.54
C VAL A 74 13.45 5.28 4.24
N ASP A 75 12.34 4.57 4.34
CA ASP A 75 11.60 4.10 3.16
C ASP A 75 10.91 5.27 2.43
N ILE A 76 10.37 6.26 3.16
CA ILE A 76 9.83 7.49 2.58
C ILE A 76 10.91 8.28 1.85
N GLU A 77 12.07 8.50 2.47
CA GLU A 77 13.17 9.21 1.85
C GLU A 77 13.63 8.54 0.56
N LYS A 78 13.81 7.23 0.59
CA LYS A 78 14.18 6.45 -0.60
C LYS A 78 13.09 6.45 -1.68
N GLY A 79 11.83 6.27 -1.26
CA GLY A 79 10.68 6.25 -2.17
C GLY A 79 10.52 7.57 -2.90
N TYR A 80 10.53 8.68 -2.18
CA TYR A 80 10.41 10.01 -2.76
C TYR A 80 11.57 10.35 -3.71
N HIS A 81 12.81 10.06 -3.31
CA HIS A 81 13.97 10.28 -4.17
C HIS A 81 13.99 9.39 -5.42
N ALA A 82 13.42 8.19 -5.34
CA ALA A 82 13.32 7.31 -6.50
C ALA A 82 12.29 7.82 -7.52
N PHE A 83 11.13 8.26 -7.04
CA PHE A 83 10.02 8.68 -7.89
C PHE A 83 8.93 9.41 -7.09
N ASP A 84 8.58 10.62 -7.50
CA ASP A 84 7.40 11.33 -7.02
C ASP A 84 6.19 10.91 -7.85
N ILE A 85 5.18 10.32 -7.21
CA ILE A 85 3.98 9.80 -7.87
C ILE A 85 2.88 10.86 -8.05
N GLU A 86 2.95 11.98 -7.31
CA GLU A 86 1.89 13.02 -7.33
C GLU A 86 1.58 13.56 -8.71
N PRO A 87 2.57 13.86 -9.58
CA PRO A 87 2.29 14.34 -10.93
C PRO A 87 1.47 13.33 -11.75
N ALA A 88 1.78 12.04 -11.64
CA ALA A 88 1.04 10.98 -12.33
C ALA A 88 -0.40 10.84 -11.80
N LEU A 89 -0.58 10.86 -10.47
CA LEU A 89 -1.92 10.80 -9.87
C LEU A 89 -2.78 12.00 -10.23
N ASN A 90 -2.19 13.20 -10.29
CA ASN A 90 -2.90 14.42 -10.68
C ASN A 90 -3.29 14.39 -12.16
N ALA A 91 -2.43 13.91 -13.05
CA ALA A 91 -2.77 13.71 -14.45
C ALA A 91 -3.97 12.77 -14.60
N ILE A 92 -3.98 11.63 -13.88
CA ILE A 92 -5.11 10.70 -13.91
C ILE A 92 -6.40 11.37 -13.40
N ARG A 93 -6.34 12.13 -12.28
CA ARG A 93 -7.51 12.83 -11.72
C ARG A 93 -8.09 13.87 -12.67
N ASN A 94 -7.24 14.53 -13.43
CA ASN A 94 -7.63 15.56 -14.39
C ASN A 94 -8.00 14.98 -15.77
N GLY A 95 -7.87 13.69 -16.00
CA GLY A 95 -8.06 13.05 -17.29
C GLY A 95 -6.99 13.44 -18.32
N GLU A 96 -5.81 13.82 -17.84
CA GLU A 96 -4.66 14.19 -18.66
C GLU A 96 -3.74 12.99 -18.89
N PRO A 97 -2.97 12.96 -19.99
CA PRO A 97 -2.01 11.91 -20.23
C PRO A 97 -0.87 11.99 -19.21
N ILE A 98 -0.49 10.84 -18.65
CA ILE A 98 0.68 10.73 -17.77
C ILE A 98 1.95 10.99 -18.59
N HIS A 99 2.88 11.75 -18.04
CA HIS A 99 4.15 11.99 -18.69
C HIS A 99 4.90 10.66 -18.96
N PRO A 100 5.45 10.41 -20.16
CA PRO A 100 6.03 9.12 -20.54
C PRO A 100 7.13 8.63 -19.59
N VAL A 101 7.91 9.53 -19.00
CA VAL A 101 8.97 9.19 -18.03
C VAL A 101 8.35 8.64 -16.73
N ASP A 102 7.26 9.24 -16.27
CA ASP A 102 6.60 8.82 -15.04
C ASP A 102 5.85 7.50 -15.24
N LEU A 103 5.24 7.33 -16.41
CA LEU A 103 4.64 6.06 -16.79
C LEU A 103 5.70 4.93 -16.83
N GLY A 104 6.85 5.19 -17.46
CA GLY A 104 7.95 4.21 -17.51
C GLY A 104 8.50 3.84 -16.13
N LYS A 105 8.59 4.79 -15.19
CA LYS A 105 8.98 4.51 -13.81
C LYS A 105 7.96 3.63 -13.09
N LEU A 106 6.67 3.93 -13.25
CA LEU A 106 5.59 3.11 -12.69
C LEU A 106 5.61 1.69 -13.23
N GLU A 107 5.73 1.53 -14.55
CA GLU A 107 5.83 0.23 -15.21
C GLU A 107 7.03 -0.56 -14.69
N MET A 108 8.21 0.06 -14.61
CA MET A 108 9.40 -0.59 -14.08
C MET A 108 9.25 -1.03 -12.63
N ALA A 109 8.63 -0.20 -11.79
CA ALA A 109 8.42 -0.54 -10.38
C ALA A 109 7.51 -1.76 -10.20
N VAL A 110 6.44 -1.84 -11.00
CA VAL A 110 5.51 -2.99 -11.00
C VAL A 110 6.18 -4.24 -11.57
N PHE A 111 6.88 -4.11 -12.71
CA PHE A 111 7.52 -5.26 -13.38
C PHE A 111 8.65 -5.87 -12.57
N ASN A 112 9.45 -5.05 -11.92
CA ASN A 112 10.61 -5.52 -11.16
C ASN A 112 10.25 -6.00 -9.75
N GLY A 113 8.99 -5.81 -9.31
CA GLY A 113 8.58 -6.15 -7.95
C GLY A 113 9.44 -5.48 -6.89
N THR A 114 9.95 -4.27 -7.19
CA THR A 114 10.85 -3.53 -6.29
C THR A 114 10.10 -2.74 -5.21
N MET A 115 8.79 -2.70 -5.31
CA MET A 115 7.92 -2.17 -4.25
C MET A 115 7.56 -3.27 -3.25
N PRO A 116 7.45 -2.94 -1.95
CA PRO A 116 7.02 -3.88 -0.91
C PRO A 116 5.61 -4.39 -1.12
#